data_1d2c642dd219fdfeff0c303b7924dddf
#
_entry.id   1d2c642dd219fdfeff0c303b7924dddf
#
_cell.length_a   1.000
_cell.length_b   1.000
_cell.length_c   1.000
_cell.angle_alpha   90.00
_cell.angle_beta   90.00
_cell.angle_gamma   90.00
#
_symmetry.space_group_name_H-M   'P 1'
#
loop_
_entity.id
_entity.type
_entity.pdbx_description
1 polymer ?
#
loop_
_entity_poly.entity_id
_entity_poly.type
_entity_poly.pdbx_seq_one_letter_code
_entity_poly.pdbx_strand_id
1 'polypeptide(L)'
;TDVRLILRCEITALRRGHTTAGELCDVAGLGPIPVDDLRRFLPQAAIDVVVTNGVDAFNVTHLGRRTTARQQTVLDLLNIGCTRLGCNATEHLQVDHRVDWAHIHVTELANLDWLCPHDHRLKTHHGWQLEPGTGKRPMHPPERHWWNQPDARRPEGPRHEVHDDPEVEAGAA
;
A
#
# COMPACT_ATOMS: atom_id res chain seq x y z
N THR A 1 6.24 14.09 24.53
CA THR A 1 6.37 13.36 23.25
C THR A 1 6.25 11.89 23.57
N ASP A 2 5.19 11.25 23.10
CA ASP A 2 5.02 9.82 23.28
C ASP A 2 5.97 9.10 22.31
N VAL A 3 6.80 8.21 22.84
CA VAL A 3 7.68 7.34 22.07
C VAL A 3 6.97 6.01 21.93
N ARG A 4 6.80 5.54 20.69
CA ARG A 4 6.23 4.25 20.39
C ARG A 4 7.31 3.33 19.84
N LEU A 5 7.56 2.21 20.52
CA LEU A 5 8.44 1.15 20.06
C LEU A 5 7.60 -0.03 19.60
N ILE A 6 7.93 -0.56 18.46
CA ILE A 6 7.33 -1.78 17.93
C ILE A 6 8.32 -2.92 18.16
N LEU A 7 7.90 -3.85 19.01
CA LEU A 7 8.69 -5.01 19.39
C LEU A 7 8.10 -6.26 18.72
N ARG A 8 8.95 -7.05 18.10
CA ARG A 8 8.56 -8.33 17.50
C ARG A 8 9.26 -9.43 18.27
N CYS A 9 8.50 -10.42 18.72
CA CYS A 9 9.09 -11.55 19.43
C CYS A 9 8.21 -12.80 19.25
N GLU A 10 8.83 -13.92 18.96
CA GLU A 10 8.18 -15.22 18.94
C GLU A 10 7.66 -15.55 20.34
N ILE A 11 6.40 -15.95 20.44
CA ILE A 11 5.78 -16.27 21.73
C ILE A 11 6.50 -17.41 22.46
N THR A 12 7.08 -18.35 21.72
CA THR A 12 7.89 -19.45 22.25
C THR A 12 9.21 -18.93 22.84
N ALA A 13 9.88 -18.03 22.15
CA ALA A 13 11.09 -17.37 22.65
C ALA A 13 10.80 -16.53 23.90
N LEU A 14 9.68 -15.76 23.86
CA LEU A 14 9.25 -14.95 25.01
C LEU A 14 8.99 -15.82 26.26
N ARG A 15 8.34 -16.97 26.10
CA ARG A 15 8.10 -17.90 27.20
C ARG A 15 9.36 -18.55 27.73
N ARG A 16 10.27 -18.93 26.82
CA ARG A 16 11.52 -19.61 27.15
C ARG A 16 12.57 -18.65 27.75
N GLY A 17 12.59 -17.38 27.31
CA GLY A 17 13.53 -16.35 27.76
C GLY A 17 14.73 -16.13 26.86
N HIS A 18 14.83 -16.86 25.75
CA HIS A 18 15.88 -16.70 24.74
C HIS A 18 15.37 -17.15 23.36
N THR A 19 16.01 -16.67 22.32
CA THR A 19 15.76 -17.10 20.94
C THR A 19 16.57 -18.33 20.58
N THR A 20 16.05 -19.16 19.70
CA THR A 20 16.79 -20.22 18.99
C THR A 20 16.94 -19.88 17.52
N ALA A 21 17.67 -20.70 16.77
CA ALA A 21 17.88 -20.46 15.33
C ALA A 21 16.55 -20.31 14.58
N GLY A 22 16.41 -19.22 13.83
CA GLY A 22 15.22 -18.90 13.06
C GLY A 22 14.13 -18.14 13.81
N GLU A 23 14.25 -17.94 15.11
CA GLU A 23 13.31 -17.14 15.91
C GLU A 23 13.74 -15.66 15.95
N LEU A 24 12.73 -14.79 16.00
CA LEU A 24 12.89 -13.34 16.01
C LEU A 24 12.61 -12.78 17.40
N CYS A 25 13.49 -11.86 17.85
CA CYS A 25 13.22 -10.93 18.95
C CYS A 25 13.96 -9.63 18.65
N ASP A 26 13.23 -8.60 18.21
CA ASP A 26 13.82 -7.34 17.79
C ASP A 26 12.93 -6.13 18.08
N VAL A 27 13.54 -4.95 17.94
CA VAL A 27 12.83 -3.67 17.80
C VAL A 27 12.80 -3.32 16.32
N ALA A 28 11.62 -3.13 15.76
CA ALA A 28 11.44 -2.77 14.36
C ALA A 28 12.24 -1.51 14.00
N GLY A 29 13.13 -1.63 13.02
CA GLY A 29 14.02 -0.54 12.57
C GLY A 29 15.31 -0.36 13.34
N LEU A 30 15.48 -0.99 14.51
CA LEU A 30 16.69 -0.89 15.32
C LEU A 30 17.52 -2.18 15.38
N GLY A 31 16.86 -3.33 15.26
CA GLY A 31 17.51 -4.62 15.22
C GLY A 31 17.23 -5.52 16.44
N PRO A 32 17.95 -6.67 16.56
CA PRO A 32 17.69 -7.68 17.56
C PRO A 32 17.97 -7.18 18.98
N ILE A 33 17.14 -7.63 19.92
CA ILE A 33 17.31 -7.39 21.35
C ILE A 33 17.20 -8.71 22.13
N PRO A 34 17.85 -8.81 23.29
CA PRO A 34 17.67 -9.96 24.18
C PRO A 34 16.21 -10.06 24.67
N VAL A 35 15.70 -11.29 24.74
CA VAL A 35 14.33 -11.54 25.25
C VAL A 35 14.13 -11.04 26.67
N ASP A 36 15.17 -11.12 27.51
CA ASP A 36 15.08 -10.64 28.89
C ASP A 36 14.94 -9.12 28.98
N ASP A 37 15.54 -8.37 28.04
CA ASP A 37 15.36 -6.92 27.98
C ASP A 37 13.91 -6.59 27.54
N LEU A 38 13.36 -7.31 26.55
CA LEU A 38 11.96 -7.19 26.19
C LEU A 38 11.04 -7.43 27.41
N ARG A 39 11.29 -8.47 28.18
CA ARG A 39 10.47 -8.81 29.35
C ARG A 39 10.40 -7.70 30.40
N ARG A 40 11.46 -6.89 30.53
CA ARG A 40 11.49 -5.74 31.47
C ARG A 40 10.49 -4.65 31.10
N PHE A 41 10.15 -4.51 29.81
CA PHE A 41 9.18 -3.51 29.33
C PHE A 41 7.74 -3.98 29.47
N LEU A 42 7.47 -5.30 29.45
CA LEU A 42 6.10 -5.86 29.43
C LEU A 42 5.18 -5.35 30.55
N PRO A 43 5.62 -5.21 31.82
CA PRO A 43 4.74 -4.77 32.91
C PRO A 43 4.19 -3.34 32.74
N GLN A 44 4.81 -2.53 31.88
CA GLN A 44 4.46 -1.11 31.68
C GLN A 44 3.95 -0.86 30.25
N ALA A 45 3.91 -1.87 29.41
CA ALA A 45 3.55 -1.76 28.01
C ALA A 45 2.05 -1.97 27.77
N ALA A 46 1.45 -1.14 26.92
CA ALA A 46 0.20 -1.50 26.26
C ALA A 46 0.54 -2.52 25.17
N ILE A 47 -0.06 -3.71 25.24
CA ILE A 47 0.28 -4.81 24.33
C ILE A 47 -0.83 -4.97 23.30
N ASP A 48 -0.50 -4.77 22.03
CA ASP A 48 -1.32 -5.17 20.90
C ASP A 48 -0.79 -6.48 20.34
N VAL A 49 -1.65 -7.49 20.28
CA VAL A 49 -1.28 -8.79 19.72
C VAL A 49 -1.67 -8.83 18.25
N VAL A 50 -0.68 -8.98 17.39
CA VAL A 50 -0.89 -9.20 15.96
C VAL A 50 -0.66 -10.67 15.66
N VAL A 51 -1.69 -11.34 15.14
CA VAL A 51 -1.60 -12.74 14.74
C VAL A 51 -1.14 -12.81 13.29
N THR A 52 -0.03 -13.49 13.04
CA THR A 52 0.53 -13.69 11.71
C THR A 52 0.72 -15.18 11.42
N ASN A 53 0.77 -15.55 10.15
CA ASN A 53 1.19 -16.89 9.72
C ASN A 53 2.70 -16.96 9.41
N GLY A 54 3.47 -15.95 9.87
CA GLY A 54 4.90 -15.81 9.58
C GLY A 54 5.20 -14.99 8.32
N VAL A 55 4.21 -14.76 7.47
CA VAL A 55 4.34 -13.98 6.23
C VAL A 55 3.36 -12.81 6.20
N ASP A 56 2.10 -13.05 6.56
CA ASP A 56 1.03 -12.06 6.50
C ASP A 56 0.35 -11.86 7.86
N ALA A 57 0.04 -10.62 8.21
CA ALA A 57 -0.89 -10.33 9.30
C ALA A 57 -2.32 -10.59 8.81
N PHE A 58 -3.12 -11.32 9.62
CA PHE A 58 -4.52 -11.54 9.29
C PHE A 58 -5.28 -10.21 9.26
N ASN A 59 -6.17 -10.13 8.30
CA ASN A 59 -6.87 -8.93 7.87
C ASN A 59 -7.57 -8.19 9.03
N VAL A 60 -7.25 -6.89 9.17
CA VAL A 60 -8.00 -5.97 10.02
C VAL A 60 -8.76 -5.03 9.09
N THR A 61 -10.05 -5.29 8.92
CA THR A 61 -10.93 -4.54 8.01
C THR A 61 -11.68 -3.42 8.74
N HIS A 62 -11.79 -2.27 8.12
CA HIS A 62 -12.54 -1.11 8.58
C HIS A 62 -13.27 -0.43 7.41
N LEU A 63 -14.52 0.00 7.62
CA LEU A 63 -15.34 0.64 6.59
C LEU A 63 -15.03 2.13 6.39
N GLY A 64 -14.41 2.77 7.36
CA GLY A 64 -13.98 4.17 7.23
C GLY A 64 -12.75 4.34 6.35
N ARG A 65 -12.60 5.50 5.71
CA ARG A 65 -11.41 5.81 4.88
C ARG A 65 -10.11 5.90 5.68
N ARG A 66 -10.20 6.36 6.94
CA ARG A 66 -9.02 6.52 7.79
C ARG A 66 -8.62 5.17 8.37
N THR A 67 -7.34 4.89 8.40
CA THR A 67 -6.79 3.73 9.09
C THR A 67 -6.99 3.83 10.59
N THR A 68 -7.27 2.71 11.21
CA THR A 68 -7.30 2.60 12.68
C THR A 68 -5.88 2.56 13.24
N ALA A 69 -5.72 2.88 14.53
CA ALA A 69 -4.42 2.77 15.21
C ALA A 69 -3.85 1.34 15.15
N ARG A 70 -4.73 0.33 15.19
CA ARG A 70 -4.32 -1.08 15.06
C ARG A 70 -3.78 -1.41 13.68
N GLN A 71 -4.45 -0.93 12.63
CA GLN A 71 -3.95 -1.10 11.24
C GLN A 71 -2.61 -0.41 11.05
N GLN A 72 -2.43 0.80 11.60
CA GLN A 72 -1.15 1.49 11.58
C GLN A 72 -0.06 0.70 12.31
N THR A 73 -0.37 0.13 13.49
CA THR A 73 0.57 -0.73 14.22
C THR A 73 1.05 -1.90 13.36
N VAL A 74 0.12 -2.54 12.66
CA VAL A 74 0.47 -3.68 11.80
C VAL A 74 1.28 -3.23 10.58
N LEU A 75 0.92 -2.10 9.96
CA LEU A 75 1.71 -1.55 8.85
C LEU A 75 3.14 -1.22 9.27
N ASP A 76 3.33 -0.62 10.44
CA ASP A 76 4.66 -0.33 11.01
C ASP A 76 5.45 -1.62 11.32
N LEU A 77 4.74 -2.69 11.70
CA LEU A 77 5.35 -4.00 11.93
C LEU A 77 5.83 -4.63 10.61
N LEU A 78 5.04 -4.52 9.55
CA LEU A 78 5.31 -5.15 8.26
C LEU A 78 6.31 -4.35 7.41
N ASN A 79 6.31 -3.02 7.52
CA ASN A 79 7.11 -2.13 6.68
C ASN A 79 7.67 -0.96 7.48
N ILE A 80 8.97 -0.91 7.65
CA ILE A 80 9.68 0.16 8.39
C ILE A 80 9.81 1.44 7.55
N GLY A 81 9.51 1.42 6.26
CA GLY A 81 9.69 2.53 5.35
C GLY A 81 8.77 2.49 4.14
N CYS A 82 9.02 3.35 3.19
CA CYS A 82 8.29 3.38 1.93
C CYS A 82 8.31 2.01 1.25
N THR A 83 7.14 1.53 0.84
CA THR A 83 6.96 0.18 0.28
C THR A 83 7.50 0.03 -1.14
N ARG A 84 7.79 1.13 -1.84
CA ARG A 84 8.39 1.06 -3.19
C ARG A 84 9.80 0.45 -3.16
N LEU A 85 10.03 -0.52 -4.03
CA LEU A 85 11.37 -1.10 -4.23
C LEU A 85 12.36 -0.02 -4.66
N GLY A 86 13.54 0.02 -4.01
CA GLY A 86 14.57 1.01 -4.26
C GLY A 86 14.36 2.37 -3.55
N CYS A 87 13.26 2.57 -2.82
CA CYS A 87 13.05 3.73 -1.98
C CYS A 87 13.46 3.43 -0.52
N ASN A 88 14.32 4.28 0.08
CA ASN A 88 14.80 4.12 1.46
C ASN A 88 14.23 5.16 2.43
N ALA A 89 13.17 5.88 2.04
CA ALA A 89 12.52 6.85 2.92
C ALA A 89 11.84 6.14 4.10
N THR A 90 12.13 6.62 5.31
CA THR A 90 11.55 6.11 6.58
C THR A 90 10.77 7.18 7.33
N GLU A 91 10.84 8.43 6.89
CA GLU A 91 10.18 9.56 7.54
C GLU A 91 9.06 10.14 6.67
N HIS A 92 8.12 10.82 7.32
CA HIS A 92 6.97 11.47 6.68
C HIS A 92 6.14 10.52 5.80
N LEU A 93 6.10 9.24 6.17
CA LEU A 93 5.32 8.25 5.45
C LEU A 93 3.82 8.52 5.56
N GLN A 94 3.13 8.23 4.49
CA GLN A 94 1.67 8.36 4.37
C GLN A 94 1.08 6.98 4.11
N VAL A 95 0.02 6.63 4.83
CA VAL A 95 -0.73 5.41 4.52
C VAL A 95 -1.52 5.64 3.25
N ASP A 96 -1.34 4.75 2.31
CA ASP A 96 -2.01 4.77 1.03
C ASP A 96 -2.86 3.51 0.81
N HIS A 97 -4.02 3.66 0.17
CA HIS A 97 -4.82 2.54 -0.31
C HIS A 97 -4.33 2.16 -1.70
N ARG A 98 -3.78 0.95 -1.88
CA ARG A 98 -3.27 0.50 -3.17
C ARG A 98 -4.35 0.55 -4.25
N VAL A 99 -5.55 0.02 -3.98
CA VAL A 99 -6.77 0.32 -4.72
C VAL A 99 -7.48 1.45 -3.98
N ASP A 100 -7.74 2.56 -4.65
CA ASP A 100 -8.27 3.76 -4.02
C ASP A 100 -9.57 3.46 -3.26
N TRP A 101 -9.65 4.00 -2.04
CA TRP A 101 -10.83 3.83 -1.19
C TRP A 101 -12.14 4.25 -1.89
N ALA A 102 -12.07 5.23 -2.77
CA ALA A 102 -13.22 5.68 -3.55
C ALA A 102 -13.86 4.58 -4.43
N HIS A 103 -13.12 3.53 -4.76
CA HIS A 103 -13.61 2.42 -5.55
C HIS A 103 -14.16 1.27 -4.72
N ILE A 104 -13.57 0.99 -3.57
CA ILE A 104 -13.89 -0.21 -2.78
C ILE A 104 -14.62 0.09 -1.47
N HIS A 105 -14.55 1.33 -0.97
CA HIS A 105 -15.15 1.80 0.29
C HIS A 105 -14.78 0.95 1.53
N VAL A 106 -13.63 0.28 1.48
CA VAL A 106 -13.12 -0.57 2.57
C VAL A 106 -11.66 -0.22 2.83
N THR A 107 -11.30 -0.14 4.11
CA THR A 107 -9.92 0.00 4.56
C THR A 107 -9.50 -1.33 5.18
N GLU A 108 -8.84 -2.15 4.40
CA GLU A 108 -8.31 -3.45 4.82
C GLU A 108 -6.79 -3.45 4.75
N LEU A 109 -6.15 -4.17 5.66
CA LEU A 109 -4.70 -4.18 5.80
C LEU A 109 -4.00 -4.62 4.52
N ALA A 110 -4.55 -5.61 3.81
CA ALA A 110 -4.02 -6.14 2.56
C ALA A 110 -3.99 -5.10 1.42
N ASN A 111 -4.75 -4.00 1.57
CA ASN A 111 -4.82 -2.89 0.61
C ASN A 111 -4.09 -1.63 1.07
N LEU A 112 -3.36 -1.68 2.19
CA LEU A 112 -2.69 -0.53 2.77
C LEU A 112 -1.17 -0.64 2.64
N ASP A 113 -0.53 0.47 2.30
CA ASP A 113 0.91 0.59 2.14
C ASP A 113 1.45 1.89 2.74
N TRP A 114 2.71 1.87 3.21
CA TRP A 114 3.45 3.08 3.51
C TRP A 114 4.12 3.63 2.26
N LEU A 115 3.79 4.85 1.88
CA LEU A 115 4.48 5.56 0.80
C LEU A 115 5.09 6.87 1.33
N CYS A 116 6.27 7.22 0.83
CA CYS A 116 6.82 8.55 1.05
C CYS A 116 6.02 9.60 0.26
N PRO A 117 6.10 10.90 0.58
CA PRO A 117 5.33 11.94 -0.11
C PRO A 117 5.56 11.97 -1.63
N HIS A 118 6.76 11.61 -2.08
CA HIS A 118 7.08 11.54 -3.50
C HIS A 118 6.30 10.41 -4.19
N ASP A 119 6.38 9.19 -3.66
CA ASP A 119 5.75 8.02 -4.27
C ASP A 119 4.23 8.04 -4.14
N HIS A 120 3.71 8.56 -3.01
CA HIS A 120 2.28 8.81 -2.84
C HIS A 120 1.75 9.79 -3.89
N ARG A 121 2.51 10.85 -4.22
CA ARG A 121 2.16 11.80 -5.29
C ARG A 121 2.19 11.14 -6.67
N LEU A 122 3.20 10.32 -6.96
CA LEU A 122 3.27 9.56 -8.21
C LEU A 122 2.02 8.69 -8.40
N LYS A 123 1.58 8.01 -7.34
CA LYS A 123 0.37 7.20 -7.38
C LYS A 123 -0.88 8.06 -7.58
N THR A 124 -1.08 9.05 -6.70
CA THR A 124 -2.33 9.81 -6.63
C THR A 124 -2.54 10.73 -7.84
N HIS A 125 -1.48 11.34 -8.36
CA HIS A 125 -1.60 12.36 -9.40
C HIS A 125 -1.03 11.96 -10.76
N HIS A 126 -0.19 10.93 -10.80
CA HIS A 126 0.48 10.50 -12.03
C HIS A 126 0.12 9.08 -12.46
N GLY A 127 -0.84 8.43 -11.79
CA GLY A 127 -1.36 7.13 -12.17
C GLY A 127 -0.39 5.96 -11.99
N TRP A 128 0.69 6.15 -11.22
CA TRP A 128 1.60 5.04 -10.90
C TRP A 128 0.89 4.01 -10.02
N GLN A 129 1.24 2.75 -10.20
CA GLN A 129 0.63 1.63 -9.48
C GLN A 129 1.70 0.80 -8.78
N LEU A 130 1.48 0.55 -7.49
CA LEU A 130 2.30 -0.36 -6.70
C LEU A 130 1.79 -1.79 -6.90
N GLU A 131 2.68 -2.75 -7.15
CA GLU A 131 2.32 -4.15 -7.27
C GLU A 131 1.65 -4.68 -6.00
N PRO A 132 0.67 -5.61 -6.12
CA PRO A 132 0.11 -6.31 -4.97
C PRO A 132 1.16 -7.17 -4.28
N GLY A 133 1.00 -7.41 -2.97
CA GLY A 133 1.91 -8.23 -2.17
C GLY A 133 2.27 -7.58 -0.84
N THR A 134 3.32 -8.09 -0.22
CA THR A 134 3.88 -7.62 1.06
C THR A 134 5.32 -7.13 0.89
N GLY A 135 5.80 -6.30 1.80
CA GLY A 135 7.17 -5.78 1.77
C GLY A 135 7.44 -4.79 0.64
N LYS A 136 8.70 -4.62 0.28
CA LYS A 136 9.15 -3.73 -0.81
C LYS A 136 8.79 -4.30 -2.17
N ARG A 137 8.12 -3.51 -3.02
CA ARG A 137 7.59 -3.95 -4.31
C ARG A 137 7.84 -2.94 -5.43
N PRO A 138 7.89 -3.38 -6.69
CA PRO A 138 7.94 -2.49 -7.83
C PRO A 138 6.73 -1.55 -7.88
N MET A 139 6.97 -0.36 -8.38
CA MET A 139 5.94 0.62 -8.68
C MET A 139 6.10 1.03 -10.14
N HIS A 140 5.04 0.88 -10.92
CA HIS A 140 5.05 1.05 -12.36
C HIS A 140 4.36 2.36 -12.78
N PRO A 141 4.87 3.04 -13.79
CA PRO A 141 4.15 4.15 -14.40
C PRO A 141 2.86 3.64 -15.03
N PRO A 142 1.87 4.52 -15.24
CA PRO A 142 0.66 4.16 -15.95
C PRO A 142 1.05 3.61 -17.33
N GLU A 143 0.40 2.54 -17.75
CA GLU A 143 0.52 2.08 -19.13
C GLU A 143 0.24 3.29 -20.03
N ARG A 144 1.12 3.51 -21.00
CA ARG A 144 0.92 4.62 -21.94
C ARG A 144 -0.45 4.45 -22.55
N HIS A 145 -1.29 5.42 -22.33
CA HIS A 145 -2.60 5.44 -22.95
C HIS A 145 -2.43 5.19 -24.45
N TRP A 146 -3.27 4.33 -25.00
CA TRP A 146 -3.21 3.89 -26.42
C TRP A 146 -3.05 5.06 -27.40
N TRP A 147 -3.58 6.24 -27.10
CA TRP A 147 -3.42 7.43 -27.96
C TRP A 147 -2.01 8.05 -27.93
N ASN A 148 -1.15 7.66 -27.00
CA ASN A 148 0.25 8.11 -26.93
C ASN A 148 1.22 7.10 -27.56
N GLN A 149 0.74 5.97 -28.07
CA GLN A 149 1.57 5.00 -28.77
C GLN A 149 1.75 5.45 -30.22
N PRO A 150 2.98 5.54 -30.74
CA PRO A 150 3.25 6.01 -32.10
C PRO A 150 2.51 5.22 -33.19
N ASP A 151 2.16 3.94 -32.92
CA ASP A 151 1.50 3.01 -33.84
C ASP A 151 0.06 2.63 -33.44
N ALA A 152 -0.49 3.25 -32.40
CA ALA A 152 -1.88 3.02 -32.08
C ALA A 152 -2.75 3.57 -33.20
N ARG A 153 -3.27 2.69 -34.06
CA ARG A 153 -4.33 3.07 -35.01
C ARG A 153 -5.45 3.70 -34.21
N ARG A 154 -5.70 4.97 -34.42
CA ARG A 154 -6.80 5.70 -33.84
C ARG A 154 -8.06 4.86 -34.15
N PRO A 155 -8.88 4.44 -33.18
CA PRO A 155 -10.16 3.84 -33.52
C PRO A 155 -10.87 4.82 -34.43
N GLU A 156 -11.27 4.37 -35.62
CA GLU A 156 -12.07 5.17 -36.52
C GLU A 156 -13.30 5.60 -35.73
N GLY A 157 -13.39 6.90 -35.44
CA GLY A 157 -14.60 7.46 -34.85
C GLY A 157 -15.78 7.11 -35.73
N PRO A 158 -17.00 7.09 -35.21
CA PRO A 158 -18.20 6.81 -36.02
C PRO A 158 -18.13 7.73 -37.23
N ARG A 159 -18.10 7.11 -38.41
CA ARG A 159 -18.19 7.87 -39.68
C ARG A 159 -19.50 8.61 -39.63
N HIS A 160 -19.46 9.91 -39.59
CA HIS A 160 -20.62 10.73 -39.97
C HIS A 160 -20.88 10.43 -41.43
N GLU A 161 -21.87 9.60 -41.70
CA GLU A 161 -22.45 9.53 -43.03
C GLU A 161 -22.99 10.93 -43.36
N VAL A 162 -22.26 11.61 -44.23
CA VAL A 162 -22.79 12.81 -44.85
C VAL A 162 -23.94 12.34 -45.73
N HIS A 163 -25.17 12.54 -45.26
CA HIS A 163 -26.33 12.43 -46.11
C HIS A 163 -26.21 13.57 -47.11
N ASP A 164 -25.89 13.23 -48.35
CA ASP A 164 -26.09 14.10 -49.48
C ASP A 164 -27.62 14.30 -49.59
N ASP A 165 -28.07 15.48 -49.17
CA ASP A 165 -29.44 15.90 -49.45
C ASP A 165 -29.61 16.02 -50.99
N PRO A 166 -30.62 15.38 -51.58
CA PRO A 166 -30.87 15.52 -53.01
C PRO A 166 -31.23 16.98 -53.33
N GLU A 167 -30.54 17.49 -54.34
CA GLU A 167 -30.77 18.80 -54.91
C GLU A 167 -32.27 18.99 -55.17
N VAL A 168 -32.87 20.01 -54.55
CA VAL A 168 -34.20 20.48 -54.85
C VAL A 168 -34.09 21.22 -56.18
N GLU A 169 -34.52 20.56 -57.28
CA GLU A 169 -34.70 21.23 -58.57
C GLU A 169 -35.71 22.37 -58.41
N ALA A 170 -35.25 23.57 -58.62
CA ALA A 170 -36.08 24.76 -58.79
C ALA A 170 -36.75 24.69 -60.14
N GLY A 171 -38.02 24.20 -60.17
CA GLY A 171 -38.88 24.33 -61.35
C GLY A 171 -39.30 25.77 -61.58
N ALA A 172 -38.88 26.30 -62.69
CA ALA A 172 -39.37 27.55 -63.22
C ALA A 172 -40.72 27.31 -63.92
N ALA A 173 -41.76 28.10 -63.60
CA ALA A 173 -42.81 28.57 -64.45
C ALA A 173 -43.57 29.70 -63.74
#